data_ab87d5640139441a588561982514a6a9
#
_entry.id   ab87d5640139441a588561982514a6a9
#
_cell.length_a   1.000
_cell.length_b   1.000
_cell.length_c   1.000
_cell.angle_alpha   90.00
_cell.angle_beta   90.00
_cell.angle_gamma   90.00
#
_symmetry.space_group_name_H-M   'P 1'
#
loop_
_entity.id
_entity.type
_entity.pdbx_description
1 polymer ?
#
loop_
_entity_poly.entity_id
_entity_poly.type
_entity_poly.pdbx_seq_one_letter_code
_entity_poly.pdbx_strand_id
1 'polypeptide(L)'
;MVPLMIETFAKKLEDVKDLPEKVVKEAVFGSQFHTICSGGAYLNPEYIELFERFGIQILQGYGMTECSPVISTNVAWNVKKNSVGQLLPNCEAKTVDGELWVRGSSVMQGYYKMPEETKTALKDGWLCTGDLGYVDEERFIYLTGRKKNLIITKNGENVSP
;
A
#
# COMPACT_ATOMS: atom_id res chain seq x y z
N MET A 1 -2.33 -5.86 -9.52
CA MET A 1 -1.71 -4.97 -10.54
C MET A 1 -0.73 -4.05 -9.81
N VAL A 2 0.44 -3.76 -10.39
CA VAL A 2 1.39 -2.81 -9.80
C VAL A 2 1.01 -1.37 -10.18
N PRO A 3 1.32 -0.36 -9.33
CA PRO A 3 0.95 1.04 -9.57
C PRO A 3 1.32 1.59 -10.94
N LEU A 4 2.49 1.25 -11.49
CA LEU A 4 2.92 1.68 -12.82
C LEU A 4 1.97 1.24 -13.95
N MET A 5 1.36 0.05 -13.84
CA MET A 5 0.36 -0.41 -14.81
C MET A 5 -0.93 0.41 -14.70
N ILE A 6 -1.34 0.73 -13.46
CA ILE A 6 -2.53 1.57 -13.21
C ILE A 6 -2.30 2.96 -13.80
N GLU A 7 -1.13 3.57 -13.56
CA GLU A 7 -0.74 4.84 -14.16
C GLU A 7 -0.80 4.82 -15.69
N THR A 8 -0.31 3.74 -16.30
CA THR A 8 -0.34 3.58 -17.76
C THR A 8 -1.77 3.54 -18.32
N PHE A 9 -2.67 2.84 -17.62
CA PHE A 9 -4.09 2.84 -17.98
C PHE A 9 -4.76 4.18 -17.69
N ALA A 10 -4.44 4.82 -16.57
CA ALA A 10 -4.97 6.13 -16.20
C ALA A 10 -4.67 7.19 -17.28
N LYS A 11 -3.43 7.25 -17.78
CA LYS A 11 -3.06 8.14 -18.87
C LYS A 11 -3.90 7.90 -20.15
N LYS A 12 -4.18 6.64 -20.48
CA LYS A 12 -5.06 6.31 -21.63
C LYS A 12 -6.53 6.67 -21.38
N LEU A 13 -7.00 6.57 -20.14
CA LEU A 13 -8.36 6.97 -19.76
C LEU A 13 -8.54 8.48 -19.80
N GLU A 14 -7.50 9.25 -19.47
CA GLU A 14 -7.51 10.72 -19.60
C GLU A 14 -7.75 11.17 -21.06
N ASP A 15 -7.19 10.46 -22.03
CA ASP A 15 -7.36 10.76 -23.46
C ASP A 15 -8.81 10.56 -23.96
N VAL A 16 -9.61 9.81 -23.22
CA VAL A 16 -11.01 9.45 -23.57
C VAL A 16 -12.03 9.91 -22.52
N LYS A 17 -11.64 10.77 -21.61
CA LYS A 17 -12.47 11.23 -20.47
C LYS A 17 -13.77 11.92 -20.86
N ASP A 18 -13.85 12.47 -22.08
CA ASP A 18 -15.03 13.16 -22.61
C ASP A 18 -16.05 12.18 -23.25
N LEU A 19 -15.70 10.91 -23.38
CA LEU A 19 -16.59 9.88 -23.86
C LEU A 19 -17.47 9.32 -22.72
N PRO A 20 -18.66 8.75 -23.02
CA PRO A 20 -19.50 8.13 -22.01
C PRO A 20 -18.76 7.01 -21.27
N GLU A 21 -18.70 7.11 -19.94
CA GLU A 21 -17.93 6.22 -19.05
C GLU A 21 -18.21 4.74 -19.29
N LYS A 22 -19.50 4.38 -19.47
CA LYS A 22 -19.91 3.00 -19.76
C LYS A 22 -19.31 2.48 -21.06
N VAL A 23 -19.29 3.29 -22.12
CA VAL A 23 -18.74 2.92 -23.44
C VAL A 23 -17.23 2.67 -23.32
N VAL A 24 -16.52 3.58 -22.63
CA VAL A 24 -15.07 3.44 -22.41
C VAL A 24 -14.77 2.18 -21.60
N LYS A 25 -15.50 1.97 -20.49
CA LYS A 25 -15.35 0.78 -19.65
C LYS A 25 -15.51 -0.51 -20.46
N GLU A 26 -16.61 -0.62 -21.21
CA GLU A 26 -16.89 -1.82 -22.01
C GLU A 26 -15.84 -2.07 -23.09
N ALA A 27 -15.36 -1.02 -23.75
CA ALA A 27 -14.37 -1.11 -24.82
C ALA A 27 -12.95 -1.43 -24.30
N VAL A 28 -12.55 -0.88 -23.16
CA VAL A 28 -11.18 -1.00 -22.64
C VAL A 28 -11.02 -2.19 -21.69
N PHE A 29 -12.00 -2.43 -20.82
CA PHE A 29 -11.91 -3.41 -19.73
C PHE A 29 -12.93 -4.55 -19.85
N GLY A 30 -14.00 -4.36 -20.64
CA GLY A 30 -15.15 -5.25 -20.68
C GLY A 30 -16.17 -4.96 -19.58
N SER A 31 -17.41 -5.42 -19.83
CA SER A 31 -18.57 -5.13 -18.94
C SER A 31 -18.46 -5.71 -17.54
N GLN A 32 -17.69 -6.79 -17.37
CA GLN A 32 -17.56 -7.55 -16.11
C GLN A 32 -16.36 -7.14 -15.26
N PHE A 33 -15.54 -6.18 -15.72
CA PHE A 33 -14.37 -5.75 -14.98
C PHE A 33 -14.75 -4.69 -13.94
N HIS A 34 -14.63 -4.99 -12.63
CA HIS A 34 -15.10 -4.12 -11.56
C HIS A 34 -14.04 -3.79 -10.50
N THR A 35 -12.96 -4.57 -10.41
CA THR A 35 -12.02 -4.44 -9.31
C THR A 35 -10.59 -4.65 -9.76
N ILE A 36 -9.69 -3.81 -9.24
CA ILE A 36 -8.24 -3.93 -9.36
C ILE A 36 -7.67 -4.05 -7.96
N CYS A 37 -6.89 -5.10 -7.69
CA CYS A 37 -6.05 -5.16 -6.50
C CYS A 37 -4.67 -4.56 -6.81
N SER A 38 -4.23 -3.61 -6.01
CA SER A 38 -2.95 -2.90 -6.17
C SER A 38 -2.11 -2.98 -4.91
N GLY A 39 -0.79 -3.11 -5.08
CA GLY A 39 0.16 -3.12 -3.97
C GLY A 39 1.61 -3.12 -4.45
N GLY A 40 2.54 -3.06 -3.49
CA GLY A 40 3.98 -3.14 -3.75
C GLY A 40 4.68 -1.80 -4.01
N ALA A 41 3.95 -0.70 -4.22
CA ALA A 41 4.47 0.65 -4.33
C ALA A 41 3.36 1.68 -4.05
N TYR A 42 3.76 2.95 -3.92
CA TYR A 42 2.82 4.07 -3.80
C TYR A 42 1.93 4.17 -5.05
N LEU A 43 0.64 4.41 -4.83
CA LEU A 43 -0.33 4.71 -5.88
C LEU A 43 -0.91 6.10 -5.65
N ASN A 44 -0.83 6.97 -6.67
CA ASN A 44 -1.44 8.31 -6.61
C ASN A 44 -2.96 8.19 -6.41
N PRO A 45 -3.54 8.81 -5.37
CA PRO A 45 -4.98 8.80 -5.11
C PRO A 45 -5.85 9.29 -6.28
N GLU A 46 -5.34 10.19 -7.12
CA GLU A 46 -6.05 10.70 -8.31
C GLU A 46 -6.40 9.56 -9.29
N TYR A 47 -5.55 8.55 -9.39
CA TYR A 47 -5.85 7.39 -10.25
C TYR A 47 -6.97 6.54 -9.67
N ILE A 48 -7.10 6.44 -8.35
CA ILE A 48 -8.23 5.74 -7.71
C ILE A 48 -9.53 6.45 -8.09
N GLU A 49 -9.59 7.78 -7.93
CA GLU A 49 -10.76 8.59 -8.27
C GLU A 49 -11.10 8.50 -9.77
N LEU A 50 -10.09 8.49 -10.64
CA LEU A 50 -10.30 8.33 -12.08
C LEU A 50 -10.94 6.97 -12.41
N PHE A 51 -10.45 5.87 -11.85
CA PHE A 51 -11.00 4.54 -12.12
C PHE A 51 -12.40 4.37 -11.52
N GLU A 52 -12.68 4.98 -10.35
CA GLU A 52 -14.01 4.98 -9.74
C GLU A 52 -15.07 5.60 -10.67
N ARG A 53 -14.74 6.66 -11.43
CA ARG A 53 -15.64 7.25 -12.45
C ARG A 53 -16.08 6.24 -13.50
N PHE A 54 -15.22 5.30 -13.86
CA PHE A 54 -15.55 4.21 -14.79
C PHE A 54 -16.15 2.98 -14.09
N GLY A 55 -16.54 3.10 -12.82
CA GLY A 55 -17.12 2.01 -12.02
C GLY A 55 -16.13 0.87 -11.77
N ILE A 56 -14.84 1.20 -11.65
CA ILE A 56 -13.76 0.25 -11.32
C ILE A 56 -13.17 0.64 -9.97
N GLN A 57 -13.30 -0.24 -8.99
CA GLN A 57 -12.76 -0.03 -7.65
C GLN A 57 -11.30 -0.50 -7.57
N ILE A 58 -10.42 0.35 -7.04
CA ILE A 58 -9.03 -0.04 -6.76
C ILE A 58 -8.89 -0.35 -5.27
N LEU A 59 -8.57 -1.59 -4.96
CA LEU A 59 -8.32 -2.09 -3.61
C LEU A 59 -6.81 -2.11 -3.36
N GLN A 60 -6.34 -1.23 -2.48
CA GLN A 60 -4.94 -1.20 -2.10
C GLN A 60 -4.64 -2.25 -1.02
N GLY A 61 -3.46 -2.88 -1.13
CA GLY A 61 -2.88 -3.72 -0.10
C GLY A 61 -1.44 -3.32 0.18
N TYR A 62 -1.00 -3.60 1.41
CA TYR A 62 0.35 -3.36 1.87
C TYR A 62 1.00 -4.63 2.38
N GLY A 63 2.28 -4.76 2.09
CA GLY A 63 3.08 -5.86 2.56
C GLY A 63 4.49 -5.85 2.00
N MET A 64 5.24 -6.86 2.40
CA MET A 64 6.64 -7.03 2.04
C MET A 64 7.01 -8.51 2.08
N THR A 65 8.08 -8.89 1.41
CA THR A 65 8.54 -10.28 1.36
C THR A 65 8.74 -10.89 2.75
N GLU A 66 9.21 -10.09 3.69
CA GLU A 66 9.45 -10.44 5.09
C GLU A 66 8.15 -10.79 5.85
N CYS A 67 6.97 -10.54 5.27
CA CYS A 67 5.65 -10.84 5.84
C CYS A 67 4.82 -11.81 4.98
N SER A 68 5.38 -12.49 4.02
CA SER A 68 4.83 -13.62 3.22
C SER A 68 3.49 -13.36 2.47
N PRO A 69 3.30 -12.35 1.69
CA PRO A 69 3.86 -11.01 1.71
C PRO A 69 2.92 -9.97 2.32
N VAL A 70 1.62 -10.29 2.61
CA VAL A 70 0.57 -9.30 2.89
C VAL A 70 0.44 -9.01 4.39
N ILE A 71 0.40 -7.74 4.74
CA ILE A 71 0.19 -7.22 6.09
C ILE A 71 -1.24 -6.68 6.22
N SER A 72 -1.71 -5.90 5.23
CA SER A 72 -3.05 -5.33 5.20
C SER A 72 -3.62 -5.27 3.80
N THR A 73 -4.94 -5.22 3.68
CA THR A 73 -5.64 -5.05 2.41
C THR A 73 -7.00 -4.38 2.59
N ASN A 74 -7.37 -3.52 1.65
CA ASN A 74 -8.75 -3.11 1.48
C ASN A 74 -9.54 -4.26 0.85
N VAL A 75 -10.80 -4.41 1.25
CA VAL A 75 -11.75 -5.35 0.65
C VAL A 75 -12.98 -4.60 0.15
N ALA A 76 -13.66 -5.10 -0.88
CA ALA A 76 -14.70 -4.36 -1.61
C ALA A 76 -15.83 -3.78 -0.71
N TRP A 77 -16.11 -4.41 0.41
CA TRP A 77 -17.14 -3.99 1.36
C TRP A 77 -16.60 -3.20 2.56
N ASN A 78 -15.27 -3.01 2.66
CA ASN A 78 -14.62 -2.30 3.75
C ASN A 78 -13.36 -1.59 3.25
N VAL A 79 -13.55 -0.41 2.68
CA VAL A 79 -12.50 0.43 2.09
C VAL A 79 -12.42 1.74 2.86
N LYS A 80 -11.23 2.11 3.28
CA LYS A 80 -10.94 3.47 3.75
C LYS A 80 -10.05 4.20 2.76
N LYS A 81 -10.50 5.38 2.33
CA LYS A 81 -9.74 6.25 1.43
C LYS A 81 -8.38 6.58 2.05
N ASN A 82 -7.34 6.60 1.24
CA ASN A 82 -5.95 6.86 1.61
C ASN A 82 -5.31 5.79 2.53
N SER A 83 -6.01 4.72 2.89
CA SER A 83 -5.42 3.60 3.61
C SER A 83 -4.92 2.53 2.64
N VAL A 84 -3.93 1.77 3.09
CA VAL A 84 -3.47 0.55 2.41
C VAL A 84 -4.17 -0.70 2.94
N GLY A 85 -5.35 -0.49 3.56
CA GLY A 85 -6.26 -1.53 3.99
C GLY A 85 -6.18 -1.89 5.47
N GLN A 86 -7.11 -2.73 5.87
CA GLN A 86 -7.21 -3.23 7.22
C GLN A 86 -6.18 -4.35 7.46
N LEU A 87 -5.56 -4.32 8.63
CA LEU A 87 -4.59 -5.32 9.07
C LEU A 87 -5.19 -6.73 9.05
N LEU A 88 -4.47 -7.69 8.49
CA LEU A 88 -4.91 -9.09 8.46
C LEU A 88 -5.07 -9.67 9.87
N PRO A 89 -5.98 -10.64 10.06
CA PRO A 89 -6.26 -11.22 11.38
C PRO A 89 -5.06 -11.85 12.08
N ASN A 90 -4.10 -12.38 11.30
CA ASN A 90 -2.87 -13.02 11.78
C ASN A 90 -1.72 -12.03 12.02
N CYS A 91 -1.95 -10.73 11.83
CA CYS A 91 -0.97 -9.67 12.00
C CYS A 91 -1.37 -8.71 13.12
N GLU A 92 -0.37 -8.22 13.84
CA GLU A 92 -0.45 -7.09 14.74
C GLU A 92 0.48 -6.00 14.25
N ALA A 93 0.11 -4.75 14.44
CA ALA A 93 0.95 -3.61 14.07
C ALA A 93 0.91 -2.54 15.16
N LYS A 94 2.01 -1.81 15.30
CA LYS A 94 2.14 -0.62 16.15
C LYS A 94 3.05 0.39 15.46
N THR A 95 2.97 1.63 15.93
CA THR A 95 3.88 2.70 15.51
C THR A 95 4.91 2.96 16.59
N VAL A 96 6.20 2.96 16.22
CA VAL A 96 7.32 3.27 17.11
C VAL A 96 8.18 4.34 16.42
N ASP A 97 8.25 5.52 17.01
CA ASP A 97 8.95 6.68 16.45
C ASP A 97 8.57 6.96 14.98
N GLY A 98 7.27 6.85 14.68
CA GLY A 98 6.70 7.03 13.33
C GLY A 98 6.86 5.85 12.38
N GLU A 99 7.64 4.84 12.70
CA GLU A 99 7.84 3.62 11.93
C GLU A 99 6.79 2.56 12.29
N LEU A 100 6.23 1.91 11.27
CA LEU A 100 5.37 0.75 11.46
C LEU A 100 6.19 -0.48 11.85
N TRP A 101 5.82 -1.10 12.94
CA TRP A 101 6.34 -2.39 13.38
C TRP A 101 5.23 -3.43 13.33
N VAL A 102 5.54 -4.60 12.78
CA VAL A 102 4.57 -5.67 12.55
C VAL A 102 5.04 -6.97 13.20
N ARG A 103 4.11 -7.72 13.76
CA ARG A 103 4.36 -9.11 14.18
C ARG A 103 3.18 -9.99 13.76
N GLY A 104 3.44 -11.30 13.64
CA GLY A 104 2.41 -12.28 13.30
C GLY A 104 3.01 -13.55 12.74
N SER A 105 2.17 -14.52 12.46
CA SER A 105 2.59 -15.84 11.98
C SER A 105 3.19 -15.82 10.55
N SER A 106 2.95 -14.75 9.79
CA SER A 106 3.50 -14.54 8.45
C SER A 106 4.85 -13.84 8.44
N VAL A 107 5.32 -13.31 9.58
CA VAL A 107 6.63 -12.65 9.66
C VAL A 107 7.74 -13.67 9.55
N MET A 108 8.77 -13.35 8.75
CA MET A 108 9.95 -14.19 8.55
C MET A 108 10.65 -14.53 9.86
N GLN A 109 11.37 -15.65 9.86
CA GLN A 109 12.26 -16.03 10.96
C GLN A 109 13.61 -15.29 10.90
N GLY A 110 13.98 -14.78 9.73
CA GLY A 110 15.21 -14.01 9.50
C GLY A 110 15.71 -14.14 8.07
N TYR A 111 16.76 -13.39 7.79
CA TYR A 111 17.48 -13.46 6.50
C TYR A 111 18.47 -14.62 6.49
N TYR A 112 18.47 -15.38 5.41
CA TYR A 112 19.33 -16.55 5.27
C TYR A 112 20.82 -16.17 5.33
N LYS A 113 21.55 -16.77 6.29
CA LYS A 113 22.99 -16.50 6.57
C LYS A 113 23.33 -15.02 6.84
N MET A 114 22.37 -14.22 7.30
CA MET A 114 22.56 -12.79 7.60
C MET A 114 22.04 -12.49 9.02
N PRO A 115 22.75 -12.90 10.08
CA PRO A 115 22.26 -12.75 11.45
C PRO A 115 22.22 -11.30 11.92
N GLU A 116 23.17 -10.45 11.51
CA GLU A 116 23.21 -9.05 11.92
C GLU A 116 22.08 -8.23 11.29
N GLU A 117 21.79 -8.47 10.02
CA GLU A 117 20.66 -7.86 9.32
C GLU A 117 19.33 -8.33 9.94
N THR A 118 19.25 -9.62 10.26
CA THR A 118 18.09 -10.19 10.96
C THR A 118 17.87 -9.51 12.30
N LYS A 119 18.91 -9.37 13.13
CA LYS A 119 18.85 -8.69 14.42
C LYS A 119 18.46 -7.22 14.30
N THR A 120 18.86 -6.57 13.20
CA THR A 120 18.48 -5.18 12.92
C THR A 120 17.01 -5.08 12.52
N ALA A 121 16.51 -6.01 11.72
CA ALA A 121 15.14 -6.02 11.22
C ALA A 121 14.12 -6.55 12.25
N LEU A 122 14.52 -7.53 13.08
CA LEU A 122 13.65 -8.14 14.09
C LEU A 122 14.07 -7.71 15.49
N LYS A 123 13.16 -7.05 16.21
CA LYS A 123 13.38 -6.58 17.59
C LYS A 123 12.24 -7.05 18.49
N ASP A 124 12.56 -7.82 19.49
CA ASP A 124 11.60 -8.33 20.49
C ASP A 124 10.33 -8.97 19.86
N GLY A 125 10.54 -9.74 18.77
CA GLY A 125 9.46 -10.40 18.03
C GLY A 125 8.68 -9.49 17.08
N TRP A 126 9.14 -8.25 16.85
CA TRP A 126 8.55 -7.32 15.90
C TRP A 126 9.48 -7.09 14.71
N LEU A 127 8.92 -7.11 13.51
CA LEU A 127 9.58 -6.67 12.29
C LEU A 127 9.53 -5.14 12.20
N CYS A 128 10.69 -4.50 12.12
CA CYS A 128 10.86 -3.08 11.81
C CYS A 128 10.74 -2.93 10.29
N THR A 129 9.61 -2.42 9.80
CA THR A 129 9.32 -2.42 8.35
C THR A 129 10.15 -1.42 7.54
N GLY A 130 10.66 -0.38 8.20
CA GLY A 130 11.28 0.77 7.55
C GLY A 130 10.28 1.71 6.89
N ASP A 131 8.99 1.41 6.94
CA ASP A 131 7.92 2.26 6.43
C ASP A 131 7.37 3.14 7.55
N LEU A 132 7.13 4.41 7.23
CA LEU A 132 6.51 5.38 8.15
C LEU A 132 5.00 5.35 7.97
N GLY A 133 4.29 5.45 9.09
CA GLY A 133 2.83 5.42 9.06
C GLY A 133 2.21 5.19 10.42
N TYR A 134 0.91 4.98 10.42
CA TYR A 134 0.14 4.69 11.63
C TYR A 134 -0.99 3.71 11.36
N VAL A 135 -1.53 3.17 12.45
CA VAL A 135 -2.70 2.29 12.46
C VAL A 135 -3.82 3.00 13.21
N ASP A 136 -5.01 3.08 12.62
CA ASP A 136 -6.16 3.64 13.30
C ASP A 136 -6.86 2.63 14.23
N GLU A 137 -7.88 3.11 14.98
CA GLU A 137 -8.64 2.29 15.94
C GLU A 137 -9.38 1.12 15.28
N GLU A 138 -9.73 1.24 14.00
CA GLU A 138 -10.35 0.17 13.22
C GLU A 138 -9.32 -0.73 12.52
N ARG A 139 -8.03 -0.56 12.85
CA ARG A 139 -6.90 -1.36 12.35
C ARG A 139 -6.61 -1.14 10.86
N PHE A 140 -6.94 0.03 10.28
CA PHE A 140 -6.47 0.42 8.96
C PHE A 140 -5.08 1.03 9.04
N ILE A 141 -4.23 0.70 8.05
CA ILE A 141 -2.86 1.21 7.94
C ILE A 141 -2.82 2.37 6.97
N TYR A 142 -2.13 3.43 7.38
CA TYR A 142 -1.86 4.63 6.58
C TYR A 142 -0.36 4.82 6.49
N LEU A 143 0.17 4.77 5.26
CA LEU A 143 1.59 5.00 5.00
C LEU A 143 1.84 6.50 4.76
N THR A 144 2.91 7.04 5.34
CA THR A 144 3.30 8.45 5.21
C THR A 144 4.68 8.62 4.57
N GLY A 145 5.42 7.54 4.37
CA GLY A 145 6.72 7.59 3.72
C GLY A 145 7.60 6.37 4.01
N ARG A 146 8.90 6.51 3.73
CA ARG A 146 9.91 5.52 4.08
C ARG A 146 11.03 6.15 4.89
N LYS A 147 11.46 5.47 5.93
CA LYS A 147 12.53 5.92 6.85
C LYS A 147 13.86 6.18 6.12
N LYS A 148 14.21 5.33 5.17
CA LYS A 148 15.44 5.48 4.36
C LYS A 148 15.38 6.59 3.33
N ASN A 149 14.19 7.08 2.99
CA ASN A 149 13.98 8.13 2.00
C ASN A 149 13.85 9.53 2.65
N LEU A 150 13.87 9.61 3.98
CA LEU A 150 13.84 10.89 4.66
C LEU A 150 15.13 11.67 4.36
N ILE A 151 14.98 12.84 3.74
CA ILE A 151 16.04 13.82 3.59
C ILE A 151 16.05 14.67 4.86
N ILE A 152 17.11 14.53 5.65
CA ILE A 152 17.30 15.40 6.82
C ILE A 152 17.92 16.70 6.32
N THR A 153 17.18 17.79 6.41
CA THR A 153 17.69 19.12 6.05
C THR A 153 18.75 19.57 7.04
N LYS A 154 19.57 20.56 6.66
CA LYS A 154 20.59 21.16 7.56
C LYS A 154 20.01 21.73 8.86
N ASN A 155 18.72 22.02 8.88
CA ASN A 155 17.99 22.52 10.05
C ASN A 155 17.36 21.41 10.91
N GLY A 156 17.61 20.13 10.58
CA GLY A 156 17.09 18.98 11.32
C GLY A 156 15.65 18.60 10.96
N GLU A 157 15.05 19.18 9.93
CA GLU A 157 13.72 18.82 9.47
C GLU A 157 13.76 17.57 8.57
N ASN A 158 12.83 16.65 8.82
CA ASN A 158 12.65 15.45 8.00
C ASN A 158 11.71 15.77 6.82
N VAL A 159 12.24 15.72 5.61
CA VAL A 159 11.46 15.89 4.38
C VAL A 159 11.38 14.54 3.67
N SER A 160 10.16 14.08 3.37
CA SER A 160 9.94 12.94 2.47
C SER A 160 9.91 13.44 1.02
N PRO A 161 10.70 12.85 0.11
CA PRO A 161 10.68 13.21 -1.30
C PRO A 161 9.38 12.82 -1.98
#